data_72b603928d8e948c8897971e66f14e0a
#
_entry.id   72b603928d8e948c8897971e66f14e0a
#
_cell.length_a   1.000
_cell.length_b   1.000
_cell.length_c   1.000
_cell.angle_alpha   90.00
_cell.angle_beta   90.00
_cell.angle_gamma   90.00
#
_symmetry.space_group_name_H-M   'P 1'
#
loop_
_entity.id
_entity.type
_entity.pdbx_description
1 polymer ?
#
loop_
_entity_poly.entity_id
_entity_poly.type
_entity_poly.pdbx_seq_one_letter_code
_entity_poly.pdbx_strand_id
1 'polypeptide(L)'
;QCRTPPCVKVCPVEATWQEKDGIVVVDYNWCIGCRYCEAACPYWARRFNFKKPGLPSEDLNPDMGYLSNRPRENGVMEKCHFCLHRTRAGRYPACVEVCPTGSRKFGNILDPDSEISNIIRTKRVYVLKEELGTSPKFYYYFNV
;
A
#
# COMPACT_ATOMS: atom_id res chain seq x y z
N GLN A 1 1.72 -4.27 -1.98
CA GLN A 1 0.86 -4.21 -3.18
C GLN A 1 1.36 -5.23 -4.21
N CYS A 2 0.68 -6.36 -4.32
CA CYS A 2 1.06 -7.46 -5.22
C CYS A 2 -0.02 -7.65 -6.28
N ARG A 3 0.36 -8.19 -7.46
CA ARG A 3 -0.61 -8.61 -8.47
C ARG A 3 -1.35 -9.88 -8.00
N THR A 4 -0.61 -10.78 -7.35
CA THR A 4 -1.16 -12.02 -6.76
C THR A 4 -0.97 -11.98 -5.24
N PRO A 5 -1.82 -11.24 -4.49
CA PRO A 5 -1.60 -10.99 -3.08
C PRO A 5 -1.96 -12.20 -2.21
N PRO A 6 -0.99 -12.90 -1.59
CA PRO A 6 -1.29 -14.01 -0.70
C PRO A 6 -2.10 -13.58 0.54
N CYS A 7 -1.86 -12.37 1.01
CA CYS A 7 -2.55 -11.81 2.15
C CYS A 7 -4.07 -11.60 1.94
N VAL A 8 -4.54 -11.48 0.70
CA VAL A 8 -5.97 -11.46 0.38
C VAL A 8 -6.55 -12.87 0.47
N LYS A 9 -5.85 -13.85 -0.08
CA LYS A 9 -6.32 -15.25 -0.13
C LYS A 9 -6.53 -15.89 1.23
N VAL A 10 -5.77 -15.47 2.24
CA VAL A 10 -5.81 -16.07 3.59
C VAL A 10 -6.76 -15.36 4.55
N CYS A 11 -7.45 -14.32 4.12
CA CYS A 11 -8.35 -13.57 5.00
C CYS A 11 -9.67 -14.33 5.19
N PRO A 12 -9.98 -14.84 6.39
CA PRO A 12 -11.17 -15.67 6.60
C PRO A 12 -12.48 -14.90 6.55
N VAL A 13 -12.42 -13.58 6.73
CA VAL A 13 -13.59 -12.67 6.74
C VAL A 13 -13.60 -11.72 5.54
N GLU A 14 -12.72 -11.93 4.56
CA GLU A 14 -12.59 -11.09 3.37
C GLU A 14 -12.42 -9.58 3.64
N ALA A 15 -11.96 -9.23 4.85
CA ALA A 15 -11.70 -7.84 5.23
C ALA A 15 -10.59 -7.18 4.41
N THR A 16 -9.86 -7.92 3.61
CA THR A 16 -8.85 -7.39 2.68
C THR A 16 -9.07 -7.96 1.29
N TRP A 17 -9.04 -7.08 0.30
CA TRP A 17 -9.26 -7.45 -1.11
C TRP A 17 -8.38 -6.62 -2.03
N GLN A 18 -8.45 -6.89 -3.31
CA GLN A 18 -7.79 -6.11 -4.34
C GLN A 18 -8.82 -5.32 -5.13
N GLU A 19 -8.67 -4.01 -5.16
CA GLU A 19 -9.50 -3.10 -5.97
C GLU A 19 -9.27 -3.30 -7.48
N LYS A 20 -10.17 -2.76 -8.31
CA LYS A 20 -10.06 -2.85 -9.77
C LYS A 20 -8.80 -2.22 -10.33
N ASP A 21 -8.28 -1.17 -9.68
CA ASP A 21 -6.99 -0.53 -9.98
C ASP A 21 -5.78 -1.35 -9.49
N GLY A 22 -6.05 -2.48 -8.85
CA GLY A 22 -5.05 -3.40 -8.34
C GLY A 22 -4.45 -3.00 -7.00
N ILE A 23 -4.97 -2.00 -6.32
CA ILE A 23 -4.55 -1.62 -4.96
C ILE A 23 -5.15 -2.62 -3.97
N VAL A 24 -4.32 -3.18 -3.10
CA VAL A 24 -4.78 -4.06 -2.03
C VAL A 24 -5.13 -3.24 -0.81
N VAL A 25 -6.35 -3.34 -0.36
CA VAL A 25 -6.94 -2.57 0.74
C VAL A 25 -7.35 -3.45 1.92
N VAL A 26 -7.66 -2.83 3.04
CA VAL A 26 -8.21 -3.47 4.24
C VAL A 26 -9.37 -2.62 4.75
N ASP A 27 -10.49 -3.24 5.01
CA ASP A 27 -11.55 -2.65 5.81
C ASP A 27 -11.31 -2.94 7.29
N TYR A 28 -11.05 -1.88 8.05
CA TYR A 28 -10.72 -1.98 9.46
C TYR A 28 -11.92 -2.35 10.33
N ASN A 29 -13.15 -2.11 9.86
CA ASN A 29 -14.35 -2.48 10.59
C ASN A 29 -14.68 -3.98 10.47
N TRP A 30 -14.21 -4.61 9.38
CA TRP A 30 -14.41 -6.05 9.15
C TRP A 30 -13.23 -6.89 9.62
N CYS A 31 -12.08 -6.25 9.86
CA CYS A 31 -10.87 -6.94 10.28
C CYS A 31 -11.00 -7.46 11.71
N ILE A 32 -10.92 -8.77 11.88
CA ILE A 32 -10.95 -9.44 13.20
C ILE A 32 -9.57 -9.57 13.85
N GLY A 33 -8.51 -9.06 13.22
CA GLY A 33 -7.15 -9.07 13.77
C GLY A 33 -6.48 -10.43 13.88
N CYS A 34 -6.92 -11.44 13.14
CA CYS A 34 -6.37 -12.80 13.20
C CYS A 34 -4.90 -12.93 12.75
N ARG A 35 -4.34 -11.91 12.11
CA ARG A 35 -2.96 -11.80 11.62
C ARG A 35 -2.53 -12.82 10.54
N TYR A 36 -3.43 -13.62 9.98
CA TYR A 36 -3.10 -14.53 8.87
C TYR A 36 -2.47 -13.81 7.70
N CYS A 37 -2.96 -12.61 7.36
CA CYS A 37 -2.40 -11.80 6.28
C CYS A 37 -1.00 -11.25 6.60
N GLU A 38 -0.63 -11.12 7.87
CA GLU A 38 0.73 -10.78 8.30
C GLU A 38 1.66 -11.97 8.12
N ALA A 39 1.27 -13.15 8.60
CA ALA A 39 2.03 -14.39 8.44
C ALA A 39 2.22 -14.76 6.95
N ALA A 40 1.21 -14.53 6.11
CA ALA A 40 1.27 -14.81 4.68
C ALA A 40 2.06 -13.78 3.86
N CYS A 41 2.39 -12.61 4.42
CA CYS A 41 3.07 -11.55 3.69
C CYS A 41 4.60 -11.71 3.74
N PRO A 42 5.27 -12.08 2.62
CA PRO A 42 6.71 -12.27 2.63
C PRO A 42 7.51 -10.96 2.74
N TYR A 43 6.81 -9.82 2.64
CA TYR A 43 7.42 -8.47 2.63
C TYR A 43 7.28 -7.73 3.95
N TRP A 44 6.66 -8.32 4.99
CA TRP A 44 6.37 -7.64 6.26
C TRP A 44 5.60 -6.32 6.09
N ALA A 45 4.76 -6.27 5.06
CA ALA A 45 4.00 -5.06 4.69
C ALA A 45 2.68 -4.93 5.46
N ARG A 46 2.38 -5.86 6.34
CA ARG A 46 1.23 -5.85 7.25
C ARG A 46 1.72 -5.54 8.65
N ARG A 47 0.98 -4.66 9.35
CA ARG A 47 1.28 -4.25 10.72
C ARG A 47 0.04 -4.43 11.58
N PHE A 48 0.19 -5.11 12.70
CA PHE A 48 -0.89 -5.25 13.66
C PHE A 48 -0.92 -4.06 14.62
N ASN A 49 -2.10 -3.51 14.84
CA ASN A 49 -2.28 -2.39 15.74
C ASN A 49 -2.55 -2.88 17.16
N PHE A 50 -1.52 -2.87 18.01
CA PHE A 50 -1.59 -3.33 19.40
C PHE A 50 -2.20 -2.31 20.36
N LYS A 51 -2.30 -1.03 19.97
CA LYS A 51 -2.75 0.06 20.84
C LYS A 51 -3.62 1.03 20.04
N LYS A 52 -4.57 1.67 20.73
CA LYS A 52 -5.25 2.83 20.16
C LYS A 52 -4.23 3.93 19.84
N PRO A 53 -4.32 4.57 18.67
CA PRO A 53 -3.50 5.73 18.38
C PRO A 53 -3.82 6.84 19.39
N GLY A 54 -2.77 7.40 20.02
CA GLY A 54 -2.88 8.49 20.98
C GLY A 54 -2.86 9.88 20.33
N LEU A 55 -3.38 10.00 19.10
CA LEU A 55 -3.41 11.29 18.40
C LEU A 55 -4.54 12.17 18.94
N PRO A 56 -4.25 13.42 19.33
CA PRO A 56 -5.26 14.42 19.63
C PRO A 56 -6.21 14.62 18.45
N SER A 57 -7.46 14.99 18.72
CA SER A 57 -8.44 15.21 17.65
C SER A 57 -8.06 16.34 16.69
N GLU A 58 -7.34 17.34 17.19
CA GLU A 58 -6.82 18.46 16.40
C GLU A 58 -5.73 18.07 15.38
N ASP A 59 -5.02 16.98 15.65
CA ASP A 59 -3.98 16.46 14.74
C ASP A 59 -4.53 15.49 13.68
N LEU A 60 -5.82 15.22 13.71
CA LEU A 60 -6.44 14.35 12.72
C LEU A 60 -6.59 15.07 11.38
N ASN A 61 -6.20 14.38 10.31
CA ASN A 61 -6.40 14.89 8.97
C ASN A 61 -7.91 15.00 8.66
N PRO A 62 -8.43 16.20 8.33
CA PRO A 62 -9.85 16.37 8.00
C PRO A 62 -10.27 15.59 6.74
N ASP A 63 -9.34 15.33 5.80
CA ASP A 63 -9.58 14.57 4.57
C ASP A 63 -9.49 13.05 4.81
N MET A 64 -10.22 12.55 5.80
CA MET A 64 -10.20 11.12 6.13
C MET A 64 -11.03 10.30 5.16
N GLY A 65 -10.40 9.32 4.51
CA GLY A 65 -11.07 8.33 3.68
C GLY A 65 -11.41 7.06 4.46
N TYR A 66 -12.55 6.45 4.15
CA TYR A 66 -13.00 5.21 4.81
C TYR A 66 -11.93 4.09 4.80
N LEU A 67 -11.26 3.88 3.67
CA LEU A 67 -10.24 2.85 3.49
C LEU A 67 -8.80 3.36 3.65
N SER A 68 -8.56 4.62 3.97
CA SER A 68 -7.20 5.15 3.89
C SER A 68 -6.67 5.78 5.17
N ASN A 69 -6.83 7.06 5.38
CA ASN A 69 -6.05 7.83 6.35
C ASN A 69 -6.76 8.14 7.67
N ARG A 70 -7.78 7.40 8.02
CA ARG A 70 -8.44 7.53 9.34
C ARG A 70 -7.64 6.81 10.44
N PRO A 71 -7.73 7.22 11.70
CA PRO A 71 -7.23 6.45 12.83
C PRO A 71 -7.86 5.04 12.88
N ARG A 72 -7.05 4.04 13.17
CA ARG A 72 -7.49 2.64 13.24
C ARG A 72 -7.70 2.26 14.68
N GLU A 73 -8.68 1.39 14.89
CA GLU A 73 -8.91 0.81 16.19
C GLU A 73 -7.78 -0.16 16.58
N ASN A 74 -7.69 -0.42 17.88
CA ASN A 74 -6.88 -1.50 18.40
C ASN A 74 -7.35 -2.86 17.83
N GLY A 75 -6.44 -3.78 17.60
CA GLY A 75 -6.75 -5.15 17.21
C GLY A 75 -6.97 -5.36 15.71
N VAL A 76 -6.67 -4.39 14.86
CA VAL A 76 -6.80 -4.53 13.40
C VAL A 76 -5.46 -4.52 12.69
N MET A 77 -5.45 -5.01 11.45
CA MET A 77 -4.26 -5.02 10.59
C MET A 77 -4.18 -3.76 9.75
N GLU A 78 -3.02 -3.15 9.72
CA GLU A 78 -2.73 -1.97 8.89
C GLU A 78 -1.79 -2.28 7.74
N LYS A 79 -1.87 -1.48 6.69
CA LYS A 79 -0.94 -1.47 5.55
C LYS A 79 -1.01 -0.17 4.77
N CYS A 80 -0.01 0.09 3.94
CA CYS A 80 -0.04 1.16 2.97
C CYS A 80 -1.16 0.94 1.93
N HIS A 81 -2.00 1.95 1.71
CA HIS A 81 -3.08 1.97 0.71
C HIS A 81 -2.77 2.90 -0.48
N PHE A 82 -1.50 3.24 -0.71
CA PHE A 82 -1.09 4.23 -1.72
C PHE A 82 -1.81 5.59 -1.57
N CYS A 83 -2.15 5.97 -0.33
CA CYS A 83 -2.86 7.23 -0.04
C CYS A 83 -4.11 7.40 -0.93
N LEU A 84 -5.05 6.44 -0.91
CA LEU A 84 -6.24 6.40 -1.77
C LEU A 84 -6.98 7.74 -1.86
N HIS A 85 -7.13 8.43 -0.72
CA HIS A 85 -7.77 9.75 -0.66
C HIS A 85 -7.05 10.82 -1.49
N ARG A 86 -5.74 10.68 -1.68
CA ARG A 86 -4.92 11.60 -2.50
C ARG A 86 -4.86 11.14 -3.95
N THR A 87 -4.53 9.87 -4.16
CA THR A 87 -4.32 9.33 -5.52
C THR A 87 -5.59 9.34 -6.35
N ARG A 88 -6.76 9.09 -5.75
CA ARG A 88 -8.05 9.21 -6.42
C ARG A 88 -8.47 10.66 -6.69
N ALA A 89 -7.89 11.62 -5.99
CA ALA A 89 -8.02 13.05 -6.27
C ALA A 89 -6.92 13.60 -7.20
N GLY A 90 -6.17 12.73 -7.89
CA GLY A 90 -5.11 13.11 -8.83
C GLY A 90 -3.83 13.64 -8.18
N ARG A 91 -3.66 13.45 -6.86
CA ARG A 91 -2.47 13.90 -6.11
C ARG A 91 -1.51 12.74 -5.90
N TYR A 92 -0.23 13.03 -5.73
CA TYR A 92 0.74 12.03 -5.35
C TYR A 92 0.52 11.52 -3.91
N PRO A 93 0.93 10.26 -3.61
CA PRO A 93 1.04 9.80 -2.22
C PRO A 93 1.92 10.73 -1.39
N ALA A 94 1.56 10.97 -0.13
CA ALA A 94 2.28 11.92 0.72
C ALA A 94 3.78 11.60 0.82
N CYS A 95 4.15 10.32 0.90
CA CYS A 95 5.54 9.89 0.97
C CYS A 95 6.36 10.16 -0.31
N VAL A 96 5.70 10.32 -1.45
CA VAL A 96 6.33 10.72 -2.71
C VAL A 96 6.53 12.23 -2.73
N GLU A 97 5.48 12.97 -2.37
CA GLU A 97 5.47 14.43 -2.37
C GLU A 97 6.50 15.05 -1.42
N VAL A 98 6.67 14.46 -0.23
CA VAL A 98 7.65 14.94 0.77
C VAL A 98 9.07 14.41 0.57
N CYS A 99 9.32 13.60 -0.46
CA CYS A 99 10.64 13.02 -0.68
C CYS A 99 11.62 14.08 -1.23
N PRO A 100 12.60 14.55 -0.44
CA PRO A 100 13.47 15.66 -0.85
C PRO A 100 14.42 15.29 -1.99
N THR A 101 14.74 13.99 -2.12
CA THR A 101 15.64 13.49 -3.17
C THR A 101 14.92 13.08 -4.44
N GLY A 102 13.58 13.07 -4.45
CA GLY A 102 12.80 12.57 -5.57
C GLY A 102 13.01 11.08 -5.88
N SER A 103 13.61 10.31 -4.95
CA SER A 103 13.90 8.89 -5.15
C SER A 103 12.65 8.00 -5.12
N ARG A 104 11.54 8.49 -4.58
CA ARG A 104 10.26 7.80 -4.60
C ARG A 104 9.44 8.25 -5.78
N LYS A 105 9.02 7.30 -6.61
CA LYS A 105 8.19 7.54 -7.79
C LYS A 105 6.86 6.80 -7.64
N PHE A 106 5.82 7.35 -8.21
CA PHE A 106 4.49 6.75 -8.21
C PHE A 106 3.77 7.10 -9.51
N GLY A 107 3.04 6.15 -10.07
CA GLY A 107 2.27 6.38 -11.28
C GLY A 107 1.58 5.12 -11.79
N ASN A 108 0.94 5.25 -12.93
CA ASN A 108 0.30 4.15 -13.63
C ASN A 108 1.30 3.51 -14.60
N ILE A 109 1.65 2.26 -14.36
CA ILE A 109 2.56 1.50 -15.25
C ILE A 109 1.94 1.13 -16.60
N LEU A 110 0.62 1.24 -16.74
CA LEU A 110 -0.08 0.99 -18.00
C LEU A 110 -0.11 2.22 -18.91
N ASP A 111 0.22 3.38 -18.37
CA ASP A 111 0.36 4.62 -19.13
C ASP A 111 1.78 4.71 -19.68
N PRO A 112 1.97 4.61 -21.02
CA PRO A 112 3.29 4.61 -21.63
C PRO A 112 4.04 5.93 -21.44
N ASP A 113 3.32 7.03 -21.26
CA ASP A 113 3.88 8.39 -21.11
C ASP A 113 4.22 8.72 -19.66
N SER A 114 3.85 7.87 -18.71
CA SER A 114 4.15 8.09 -17.30
C SER A 114 5.65 7.98 -17.00
N GLU A 115 6.12 8.80 -16.04
CA GLU A 115 7.52 8.76 -15.56
C GLU A 115 7.92 7.34 -15.11
N ILE A 116 7.01 6.63 -14.42
CA ILE A 116 7.27 5.29 -13.90
C ILE A 116 7.44 4.26 -15.02
N SER A 117 6.63 4.34 -16.10
CA SER A 117 6.77 3.46 -17.27
C SER A 117 8.09 3.71 -17.99
N ASN A 118 8.49 4.97 -18.09
CA ASN A 118 9.79 5.33 -18.66
C ASN A 118 10.96 4.77 -17.81
N ILE A 119 10.90 4.90 -16.49
CA ILE A 119 11.91 4.34 -15.58
C ILE A 119 12.01 2.82 -15.75
N ILE A 120 10.87 2.11 -15.76
CA ILE A 120 10.87 0.64 -15.91
C ILE A 120 11.47 0.21 -17.24
N ARG A 121 11.28 0.99 -18.31
CA ARG A 121 11.80 0.69 -19.65
C ARG A 121 13.28 1.03 -19.82
N THR A 122 13.76 2.11 -19.19
CA THR A 122 15.09 2.67 -19.45
C THR A 122 16.11 2.38 -18.36
N LYS A 123 15.66 2.05 -17.14
CA LYS A 123 16.54 1.81 -16.00
C LYS A 123 16.56 0.33 -15.62
N ARG A 124 17.61 -0.06 -14.94
CA ARG A 124 17.68 -1.40 -14.35
C ARG A 124 16.79 -1.45 -13.13
N VAL A 125 15.72 -2.24 -13.22
CA VAL A 125 14.73 -2.43 -12.15
C VAL A 125 14.72 -3.87 -11.64
N TYR A 126 14.36 -4.06 -10.38
CA TYR A 126 14.15 -5.38 -9.79
C TYR A 126 13.01 -5.32 -8.78
N VAL A 127 12.45 -6.47 -8.45
CA VAL A 127 11.47 -6.66 -7.37
C VAL A 127 12.05 -7.59 -6.30
N LEU A 128 11.60 -7.43 -5.06
CA LEU A 128 12.03 -8.31 -3.96
C LEU A 128 11.30 -9.64 -4.05
N LYS A 129 12.04 -10.74 -3.80
CA LYS A 129 11.51 -12.10 -3.68
C LYS A 129 10.67 -12.51 -4.90
N GLU A 130 11.22 -12.29 -6.09
CA GLU A 130 10.57 -12.61 -7.36
C GLU A 130 10.19 -14.10 -7.46
N GLU A 131 11.02 -14.96 -6.88
CA GLU A 131 10.85 -16.42 -6.81
C GLU A 131 9.54 -16.87 -6.15
N LEU A 132 8.91 -16.02 -5.35
CA LEU A 132 7.64 -16.35 -4.68
C LEU A 132 6.39 -16.13 -5.56
N GLY A 133 6.54 -15.62 -6.77
CA GLY A 133 5.45 -15.45 -7.74
C GLY A 133 4.34 -14.48 -7.33
N THR A 134 4.54 -13.68 -6.29
CA THR A 134 3.53 -12.72 -5.80
C THR A 134 3.42 -11.47 -6.65
N SER A 135 4.41 -11.22 -7.53
CA SER A 135 4.49 -10.07 -8.44
C SER A 135 4.22 -8.74 -7.73
N PRO A 136 5.11 -8.29 -6.80
CA PRO A 136 4.89 -7.06 -6.07
C PRO A 136 4.96 -5.84 -6.99
N LYS A 137 4.12 -4.83 -6.73
CA LYS A 137 4.07 -3.56 -7.46
C LYS A 137 5.00 -2.50 -6.84
N PHE A 138 6.01 -2.92 -6.11
CA PHE A 138 7.12 -2.10 -5.65
C PHE A 138 8.37 -2.50 -6.41
N TYR A 139 8.87 -1.57 -7.20
CA TYR A 139 10.05 -1.73 -8.02
C TYR A 139 11.19 -0.94 -7.39
N TYR A 140 12.37 -1.51 -7.42
CA TYR A 140 13.61 -0.83 -7.05
C TYR A 140 14.40 -0.58 -8.31
N TYR A 141 14.98 0.59 -8.42
CA TYR A 141 15.76 0.95 -9.60
C TYR A 141 17.09 1.60 -9.22
N PHE A 142 18.05 1.43 -10.09
CA PHE A 142 19.36 2.09 -10.00
C PHE A 142 19.43 3.23 -11.00
N ASN A 143 19.97 4.35 -10.55
CA ASN A 143 20.21 5.51 -11.41
C ASN A 143 21.61 5.41 -12.03
N VAL A 144 21.84 4.30 -12.78
CA VAL A 144 23.11 4.05 -13.47
C VAL A 144 22.91 4.35 -14.95
#